data_320b7bd933e51486767942759d2b5ea7
#
_entry.id   320b7bd933e51486767942759d2b5ea7
#
_cell.length_a   1.000
_cell.length_b   1.000
_cell.length_c   1.000
_cell.angle_alpha   90.00
_cell.angle_beta   90.00
_cell.angle_gamma   90.00
#
_symmetry.space_group_name_H-M   'P 1'
#
loop_
_entity.id
_entity.type
_entity.pdbx_description
1 polymer ?
#
loop_
_entity_poly.entity_id
_entity_poly.type
_entity_poly.pdbx_seq_one_letter_code
_entity_poly.pdbx_strand_id
1 'polypeptide(L)'
;MKGTVTEWFWANPHCFLKFDVQDENGQVVHWVAETGNPPDMINRGWTKYSFKAGDLVTVTLEPVKNGAPNGRVLQVVLPDGKTLGTGGGGTPAPGR
;
A
#
# COMPACT_ATOMS: atom_id res chain seq x y z
N MET A 1 7.79 2.76 4.68
CA MET A 1 7.53 2.52 6.11
C MET A 1 7.08 1.09 6.34
N LYS A 2 7.44 0.54 7.47
CA LYS A 2 7.02 -0.82 7.84
C LYS A 2 5.76 -0.74 8.67
N GLY A 3 4.82 -1.64 8.38
CA GLY A 3 3.56 -1.65 9.08
C GLY A 3 2.89 -3.00 9.08
N THR A 4 1.76 -3.07 9.76
CA THR A 4 0.94 -4.26 9.88
C THR A 4 -0.39 -3.99 9.20
N VAL A 5 -0.75 -4.81 8.23
CA VAL A 5 -2.02 -4.64 7.51
C VAL A 5 -3.19 -4.84 8.49
N THR A 6 -4.14 -3.93 8.45
CA THR A 6 -5.39 -4.07 9.21
C THR A 6 -6.56 -4.39 8.28
N GLU A 7 -6.54 -3.86 7.06
CA GLU A 7 -7.61 -4.15 6.10
C GLU A 7 -7.10 -3.92 4.68
N TRP A 8 -7.50 -4.80 3.77
CA TRP A 8 -7.29 -4.63 2.34
C TRP A 8 -8.66 -4.48 1.70
N PHE A 9 -8.99 -3.23 1.34
CA PHE A 9 -10.29 -2.92 0.77
C PHE A 9 -10.22 -2.99 -0.75
N TRP A 10 -10.81 -4.02 -1.31
CA TRP A 10 -10.78 -4.31 -2.74
C TRP A 10 -12.10 -3.91 -3.36
N ALA A 11 -12.16 -2.74 -3.99
CA ALA A 11 -13.40 -2.21 -4.54
C ALA A 11 -13.14 -1.16 -5.61
N ASN A 12 -14.15 -0.91 -6.42
CA ASN A 12 -14.19 0.23 -7.32
C ASN A 12 -14.66 1.47 -6.56
N PRO A 13 -14.23 2.66 -6.94
CA PRO A 13 -13.30 2.96 -8.03
C PRO A 13 -11.84 2.72 -7.68
N HIS A 14 -11.48 2.65 -6.40
CA HIS A 14 -10.10 2.44 -5.99
C HIS A 14 -10.02 1.48 -4.81
N CYS A 15 -8.94 0.73 -4.76
CA CYS A 15 -8.63 -0.11 -3.62
C CYS A 15 -7.85 0.69 -2.58
N PHE A 16 -7.99 0.32 -1.30
CA PHE A 16 -7.30 1.00 -0.21
C PHE A 16 -6.60 -0.02 0.67
N LEU A 17 -5.34 0.26 1.01
CA LEU A 17 -4.60 -0.52 1.98
C LEU A 17 -4.59 0.25 3.29
N LYS A 18 -5.11 -0.38 4.35
CA LYS A 18 -5.07 0.17 5.69
C LYS A 18 -4.05 -0.61 6.50
N PHE A 19 -3.17 0.12 7.16
CA PHE A 19 -2.10 -0.51 7.92
C PHE A 19 -1.68 0.39 9.07
N ASP A 20 -1.17 -0.24 10.12
CA ASP A 20 -0.72 0.45 11.30
C ASP A 20 0.79 0.54 11.31
N VAL A 21 1.31 1.70 11.67
CA VAL A 21 2.74 1.96 11.79
C VAL A 21 3.01 2.50 13.18
N GLN A 22 4.03 1.99 13.82
CA GLN A 22 4.49 2.53 15.08
C GLN A 22 5.44 3.69 14.79
N ASP A 23 5.14 4.86 15.35
CA ASP A 23 6.01 6.01 15.16
C ASP A 23 7.22 5.94 16.11
N GLU A 24 8.10 6.94 16.02
CA GLU A 24 9.32 6.95 16.82
C GLU A 24 9.07 7.10 18.32
N ASN A 25 7.87 7.50 18.72
CA ASN A 25 7.45 7.58 20.12
C ASN A 25 6.74 6.32 20.59
N GLY A 26 6.66 5.29 19.74
CA GLY A 26 5.97 4.05 20.06
C GLY A 26 4.47 4.11 19.89
N GLN A 27 3.93 5.21 19.39
CA GLN A 27 2.50 5.34 19.18
C GLN A 27 2.09 4.74 17.84
N VAL A 28 0.92 4.11 17.82
CA VAL A 28 0.39 3.51 16.60
C VAL A 28 -0.32 4.57 15.78
N VAL A 29 0.06 4.67 14.51
CA VAL A 29 -0.57 5.57 13.55
C VAL A 29 -1.29 4.70 12.52
N HIS A 30 -2.58 5.00 12.31
CA HIS A 30 -3.42 4.26 11.37
C HIS A 30 -3.35 4.93 10.00
N TRP A 31 -2.70 4.25 9.05
CA TRP A 31 -2.53 4.76 7.69
C TRP A 31 -3.60 4.20 6.77
N VAL A 32 -4.06 5.04 5.85
CA VAL A 32 -4.93 4.64 4.74
C VAL A 32 -4.28 5.09 3.45
N ALA A 33 -3.97 4.15 2.58
CA ALA A 33 -3.28 4.46 1.34
C ALA A 33 -4.08 3.94 0.15
N GLU A 34 -4.28 4.82 -0.82
CA GLU A 34 -5.02 4.51 -2.02
C GLU A 34 -4.13 3.82 -3.04
N THR A 35 -4.68 2.87 -3.77
CA THR A 35 -4.01 2.24 -4.91
C THR A 35 -4.76 2.60 -6.20
N GLY A 36 -4.99 1.67 -7.08
CA GLY A 36 -5.75 1.89 -8.30
C GLY A 36 -7.08 1.16 -8.30
N ASN A 37 -7.72 1.09 -9.44
CA ASN A 37 -8.95 0.31 -9.60
C ASN A 37 -8.60 -1.18 -9.73
N PRO A 38 -9.55 -2.09 -9.40
CA PRO A 38 -9.26 -3.52 -9.43
C PRO A 38 -8.74 -4.05 -10.78
N PRO A 39 -9.31 -3.74 -11.94
CA PRO A 39 -8.76 -4.25 -13.19
C PRO A 39 -7.31 -3.87 -13.42
N ASP A 40 -6.96 -2.61 -13.14
CA ASP A 40 -5.58 -2.15 -13.31
C ASP A 40 -4.64 -2.85 -12.33
N MET A 41 -5.12 -3.03 -11.10
CA MET A 41 -4.32 -3.68 -10.07
C MET A 41 -4.08 -5.15 -10.41
N ILE A 42 -5.08 -5.84 -10.95
CA ILE A 42 -4.92 -7.22 -11.39
C ILE A 42 -3.84 -7.33 -12.45
N ASN A 43 -3.82 -6.39 -13.40
CA ASN A 43 -2.81 -6.39 -14.45
C ASN A 43 -1.40 -6.20 -13.90
N ARG A 44 -1.28 -5.64 -12.69
CA ARG A 44 0.00 -5.43 -12.02
C ARG A 44 0.32 -6.50 -11.00
N GLY A 45 -0.47 -7.55 -10.93
CA GLY A 45 -0.22 -8.68 -10.04
C GLY A 45 -0.90 -8.62 -8.69
N TRP A 46 -1.71 -7.59 -8.45
CA TRP A 46 -2.49 -7.49 -7.21
C TRP A 46 -3.79 -8.26 -7.36
N THR A 47 -4.29 -8.80 -6.26
CA THR A 47 -5.61 -9.42 -6.21
C THR A 47 -6.29 -9.05 -4.91
N LYS A 48 -7.58 -9.36 -4.80
CA LYS A 48 -8.29 -9.12 -3.54
C LYS A 48 -7.74 -9.98 -2.39
N TYR A 49 -6.91 -10.97 -2.70
CA TYR A 49 -6.30 -11.85 -1.70
C TYR A 49 -4.83 -11.51 -1.43
N SER A 50 -4.33 -10.40 -1.99
CA SER A 50 -2.92 -10.02 -1.83
C SER A 50 -2.51 -9.81 -0.38
N PHE A 51 -3.44 -9.37 0.45
CA PHE A 51 -3.16 -9.08 1.86
C PHE A 51 -4.23 -9.66 2.76
N LYS A 52 -3.84 -9.92 3.99
CA LYS A 52 -4.77 -10.22 5.07
C LYS A 52 -4.34 -9.45 6.31
N ALA A 53 -5.29 -9.22 7.21
CA ALA A 53 -4.99 -8.55 8.47
C ALA A 53 -3.88 -9.30 9.21
N GLY A 54 -2.93 -8.56 9.74
CA GLY A 54 -1.77 -9.12 10.43
C GLY A 54 -0.53 -9.26 9.56
N ASP A 55 -0.63 -9.12 8.24
CA ASP A 55 0.55 -9.19 7.37
C ASP A 55 1.52 -8.05 7.68
N LEU A 56 2.80 -8.38 7.79
CA LEU A 56 3.86 -7.39 7.95
C LEU A 56 4.34 -6.98 6.56
N VAL A 57 4.25 -5.68 6.28
CA VAL A 57 4.56 -5.15 4.95
C VAL A 57 5.48 -3.94 5.06
N THR A 58 6.17 -3.63 3.97
CA THR A 58 6.90 -2.38 3.82
C THR A 58 6.22 -1.60 2.70
N VAL A 59 5.68 -0.43 3.05
CA VAL A 59 4.90 0.38 2.10
C VAL A 59 5.70 1.61 1.73
N THR A 60 5.84 1.85 0.43
CA THR A 60 6.35 3.11 -0.11
C THR A 60 5.15 3.86 -0.68
N LEU A 61 4.94 5.07 -0.20
CA LEU A 61 3.78 5.86 -0.61
C LEU A 61 4.13 7.34 -0.75
N GLU A 62 3.27 8.05 -1.45
CA GLU A 62 3.26 9.50 -1.49
C GLU A 62 2.26 9.99 -0.46
N PRO A 63 2.71 10.63 0.62
CA PRO A 63 1.75 11.12 1.62
C PRO A 63 1.02 12.35 1.13
N VAL A 64 -0.19 12.58 1.65
CA VAL A 64 -0.90 13.82 1.39
C VAL A 64 -0.19 14.98 2.06
N LYS A 65 -0.36 16.19 1.51
CA LYS A 65 0.41 17.35 1.93
C LYS A 65 0.02 17.91 3.30
N ASN A 66 -1.19 17.62 3.76
CA ASN A 66 -1.69 18.22 5.00
C ASN A 66 -1.23 17.51 6.27
N GLY A 67 -0.37 16.49 6.14
CA GLY A 67 0.16 15.78 7.31
C GLY A 67 -0.73 14.67 7.84
N ALA A 68 -1.91 14.45 7.27
CA ALA A 68 -2.75 13.33 7.67
C ALA A 68 -2.10 12.00 7.28
N PRO A 69 -2.37 10.89 8.02
CA PRO A 69 -1.78 9.58 7.70
C PRO A 69 -2.47 8.92 6.52
N ASN A 70 -2.49 9.60 5.41
CA ASN A 70 -3.09 9.15 4.16
C ASN A 70 -2.10 9.35 3.03
N GLY A 71 -2.21 8.53 2.01
CA GLY A 71 -1.32 8.67 0.88
C GLY A 71 -1.73 7.79 -0.28
N ARG A 72 -0.86 7.75 -1.27
CA ARG A 72 -1.03 6.94 -2.46
C ARG A 72 0.10 5.95 -2.52
N VAL A 73 -0.25 4.67 -2.63
CA VAL A 73 0.76 3.60 -2.65
C VAL A 73 1.56 3.66 -3.95
N LEU A 74 2.88 3.56 -3.82
CA LEU A 74 3.77 3.38 -4.95
C LEU A 74 4.18 1.91 -5.07
N GLN A 75 4.53 1.29 -3.95
CA GLN A 75 4.83 -0.14 -3.92
C GLN A 75 4.69 -0.69 -2.52
N VAL A 76 4.51 -2.01 -2.43
CA VAL A 76 4.46 -2.73 -1.17
C VAL A 76 5.32 -3.98 -1.28
N VAL A 77 6.14 -4.21 -0.27
CA VAL A 77 6.88 -5.46 -0.12
C VAL A 77 6.11 -6.35 0.82
N LEU A 78 5.75 -7.53 0.34
CA LEU A 78 4.97 -8.52 1.08
C LEU A 78 5.85 -9.28 2.08
N PRO A 79 5.23 -10.01 3.03
CA PRO A 79 6.01 -10.78 4.02
C PRO A 79 6.99 -11.77 3.41
N ASP A 80 6.68 -12.32 2.23
CA ASP A 80 7.56 -13.27 1.54
C ASP A 80 8.64 -12.58 0.71
N GLY A 81 8.71 -11.25 0.73
CA GLY A 81 9.69 -10.48 -0.03
C GLY A 81 9.25 -10.09 -1.42
N LYS A 82 8.10 -10.55 -1.87
CA LYS A 82 7.56 -10.17 -3.18
C LYS A 82 7.15 -8.71 -3.18
N THR A 83 7.40 -8.01 -4.28
CA THR A 83 7.05 -6.60 -4.40
C THR A 83 5.90 -6.39 -5.37
N LEU A 84 4.92 -5.58 -4.94
CA LEU A 84 3.81 -5.17 -5.78
C LEU A 84 3.89 -3.66 -6.00
N GLY A 85 3.81 -3.21 -7.25
CA GLY A 85 3.87 -1.80 -7.59
C GLY A 85 2.60 -1.31 -8.24
N THR A 86 2.38 -0.01 -8.19
CA THR A 86 1.21 0.61 -8.80
C THR A 86 1.53 1.32 -10.11
N GLY A 87 2.81 1.43 -10.45
CA GLY A 87 3.25 2.21 -11.60
C GLY A 87 3.12 3.71 -11.39
N GLY A 88 2.77 4.13 -10.18
CA GLY A 88 2.64 5.54 -9.86
C GLY A 88 3.98 6.18 -9.54
N GLY A 89 3.94 7.44 -9.08
CA GLY A 89 5.12 8.14 -8.61
C GLY A 89 6.11 8.53 -9.69
N GLY A 90 5.75 8.38 -10.95
CA GLY A 90 6.63 8.77 -12.05
C GLY A 90 7.87 7.93 -12.21
N THR A 91 7.97 6.83 -11.50
CA THR A 91 9.12 5.94 -11.61
C THR A 91 8.94 5.04 -12.83
N PRO A 92 9.83 5.12 -13.82
CA PRO A 92 9.73 4.22 -14.96
C PRO A 92 9.89 2.80 -14.49
N ALA A 93 9.12 1.90 -15.06
CA ALA A 93 9.31 0.51 -14.73
C ALA A 93 10.65 0.05 -15.28
N PRO A 94 11.45 -0.62 -14.45
CA PRO A 94 12.71 -1.15 -14.93
C PRO A 94 12.49 -2.20 -16.00
N GLY A 95 13.42 -2.34 -16.90
CA GLY A 95 13.36 -3.34 -17.93
C GLY A 95 12.46 -3.01 -19.10
N ARG A 96 11.99 -1.80 -19.15
CA ARG A 96 11.24 -1.35 -20.31
C ARG A 96 11.98 -0.49 -21.17
#